data_ec5bd5c0097135b376dc333195d0b00f
#
_entry.id   ec5bd5c0097135b376dc333195d0b00f
#
_cell.length_a   1.000
_cell.length_b   1.000
_cell.length_c   1.000
_cell.angle_alpha   90.00
_cell.angle_beta   90.00
_cell.angle_gamma   90.00
#
_symmetry.space_group_name_H-M   'P 1'
#
loop_
_entity.id
_entity.type
_entity.pdbx_description
1 polymer ?
#
loop_
_entity_poly.entity_id
_entity_poly.type
_entity_poly.pdbx_seq_one_letter_code
_entity_poly.pdbx_strand_id
1 'polypeptide(L)'
;MSACYVSAMEQSFTSLALPLALQEAVKSLGYSAMTPIQAASIPVLLEGRDLVGQSHTGSGKTAAFALPILAGLPLEQRQLHALVLCPTRELCAQVAREIRKLGRNYPSLSVLVLAGGEPLRPQASALERGVHIAVGTPGRIIDHVERGTLDFSTTRTVVLDEADRMLDMGFSEAVEHILKQLPRARQTVLFSATFPESIEALSRRYQQSPQKVKIDAPPAETHGITQLVLNVEPERKGMALRRVLLAYPHESALVFANMKVHVVELEKSLAGAGVSVGSLHGDLEQFERDRMLAKFRNGSTRVLIATDVAARGIDVDSLDLVVNYDLPVQPEVYVHRIGRTGRAGKTGTAITFATSREQEKIKSIEHLTSLPLTRISLPAPVEAEDTAEPLRRAASMSTLKIAGGRKQKVRPGDILGALTGEAGGLAAADVGKIEIHDNFAYVAVSTSVCSSALKSLSTGRIKGKRFVVTLEK
;
A
#
# COMPACT_ATOMS: atom_id res chain seq x y z
N MET A 1 21.83 -24.46 14.95
CA MET A 1 22.13 -23.44 13.95
C MET A 1 21.61 -22.11 14.49
N SER A 2 22.53 -21.21 14.82
CA SER A 2 22.28 -20.02 15.63
C SER A 2 21.44 -18.99 14.88
N ALA A 3 20.25 -18.67 15.42
CA ALA A 3 19.57 -17.43 15.08
C ALA A 3 20.33 -16.28 15.76
N CYS A 4 20.92 -15.38 14.97
CA CYS A 4 21.51 -14.16 15.51
C CYS A 4 20.41 -13.24 16.04
N TYR A 5 20.26 -13.21 17.35
CA TYR A 5 19.56 -12.12 18.04
C TYR A 5 20.45 -10.87 17.96
N VAL A 6 20.08 -9.95 17.06
CA VAL A 6 20.75 -8.64 16.99
C VAL A 6 20.14 -7.76 18.07
N SER A 7 20.91 -7.47 19.11
CA SER A 7 20.63 -6.45 20.11
C SER A 7 20.36 -5.10 19.40
N ALA A 8 19.31 -4.39 19.82
CA ALA A 8 18.89 -3.11 19.25
C ALA A 8 19.86 -1.97 19.62
N MET A 9 21.04 -1.95 19.00
CA MET A 9 21.80 -0.71 18.83
C MET A 9 21.25 0.00 17.58
N GLU A 10 20.93 1.28 17.70
CA GLU A 10 20.55 2.14 16.55
C GLU A 10 21.73 2.15 15.56
N GLN A 11 21.65 1.28 14.55
CA GLN A 11 22.69 1.23 13.51
C GLN A 11 22.39 2.32 12.48
N SER A 12 23.36 3.21 12.30
CA SER A 12 23.28 4.28 11.31
C SER A 12 23.52 3.76 9.89
N PHE A 13 22.85 4.33 8.89
CA PHE A 13 23.14 4.07 7.48
C PHE A 13 24.57 4.46 7.08
N THR A 14 25.25 5.31 7.85
CA THR A 14 26.65 5.70 7.61
C THR A 14 27.64 4.57 7.82
N SER A 15 27.27 3.49 8.54
CA SER A 15 28.11 2.30 8.71
C SER A 15 28.11 1.37 7.50
N LEU A 16 27.21 1.60 6.52
CA LEU A 16 27.08 0.77 5.33
C LEU A 16 28.02 1.26 4.22
N ALA A 17 28.61 0.32 3.48
CA ALA A 17 29.43 0.59 2.29
C ALA A 17 28.54 0.99 1.09
N LEU A 18 27.80 2.08 1.22
CA LEU A 18 26.96 2.61 0.14
C LEU A 18 27.72 3.67 -0.68
N PRO A 19 27.49 3.76 -2.00
CA PRO A 19 27.97 4.88 -2.81
C PRO A 19 27.52 6.24 -2.25
N LEU A 20 28.35 7.26 -2.38
CA LEU A 20 28.11 8.60 -1.82
C LEU A 20 26.74 9.17 -2.23
N ALA A 21 26.35 8.98 -3.49
CA ALA A 21 25.05 9.44 -4.00
C ALA A 21 23.86 8.82 -3.25
N LEU A 22 23.97 7.56 -2.79
CA LEU A 22 22.94 6.89 -1.97
C LEU A 22 22.97 7.36 -0.52
N GLN A 23 24.16 7.57 0.06
CA GLN A 23 24.28 8.12 1.42
C GLN A 23 23.63 9.51 1.51
N GLU A 24 23.89 10.38 0.54
CA GLU A 24 23.27 11.71 0.44
C GLU A 24 21.75 11.61 0.27
N ALA A 25 21.27 10.68 -0.58
CA ALA A 25 19.84 10.46 -0.78
C ALA A 25 19.17 10.02 0.52
N VAL A 26 19.71 9.04 1.22
CA VAL A 26 19.22 8.53 2.51
C VAL A 26 19.16 9.66 3.55
N LYS A 27 20.26 10.42 3.71
CA LYS A 27 20.33 11.56 4.64
C LYS A 27 19.26 12.62 4.32
N SER A 28 19.16 13.02 3.06
CA SER A 28 18.21 14.06 2.64
C SER A 28 16.75 13.65 2.68
N LEU A 29 16.47 12.34 2.78
CA LEU A 29 15.15 11.77 2.99
C LEU A 29 14.79 11.62 4.48
N GLY A 30 15.69 11.98 5.39
CA GLY A 30 15.46 11.92 6.83
C GLY A 30 15.59 10.51 7.44
N TYR A 31 16.26 9.59 6.76
CA TYR A 31 16.56 8.28 7.33
C TYR A 31 17.70 8.42 8.33
N SER A 32 17.38 8.48 9.63
CA SER A 32 18.36 8.68 10.70
C SER A 32 18.99 7.35 11.16
N ALA A 33 18.18 6.33 11.35
CA ALA A 33 18.61 5.01 11.80
C ALA A 33 17.95 3.92 10.95
N MET A 34 18.62 2.77 10.86
CA MET A 34 18.07 1.58 10.19
C MET A 34 17.02 0.92 11.07
N THR A 35 15.93 0.47 10.44
CA THR A 35 15.01 -0.45 11.12
C THR A 35 15.70 -1.81 11.34
N PRO A 36 15.20 -2.66 12.28
CA PRO A 36 15.80 -3.96 12.53
C PRO A 36 15.98 -4.84 11.29
N ILE A 37 14.97 -4.84 10.39
CA ILE A 37 15.06 -5.62 9.14
C ILE A 37 16.11 -5.03 8.19
N GLN A 38 16.25 -3.71 8.13
CA GLN A 38 17.28 -3.06 7.32
C GLN A 38 18.67 -3.36 7.83
N ALA A 39 18.89 -3.22 9.14
CA ALA A 39 20.17 -3.48 9.79
C ALA A 39 20.65 -4.93 9.59
N ALA A 40 19.72 -5.89 9.66
CA ALA A 40 20.03 -7.30 9.48
C ALA A 40 20.15 -7.73 8.01
N SER A 41 19.44 -7.07 7.09
CA SER A 41 19.35 -7.51 5.68
C SER A 41 20.35 -6.80 4.76
N ILE A 42 20.52 -5.47 4.92
CA ILE A 42 21.33 -4.68 3.97
C ILE A 42 22.77 -5.19 3.86
N PRO A 43 23.50 -5.47 4.95
CA PRO A 43 24.87 -5.98 4.85
C PRO A 43 24.97 -7.29 4.07
N VAL A 44 24.05 -8.24 4.34
CA VAL A 44 24.00 -9.54 3.66
C VAL A 44 23.74 -9.37 2.15
N LEU A 45 22.84 -8.47 1.80
CA LEU A 45 22.49 -8.21 0.41
C LEU A 45 23.58 -7.45 -0.35
N LEU A 46 24.36 -6.59 0.32
CA LEU A 46 25.53 -5.93 -0.26
C LEU A 46 26.66 -6.93 -0.56
N GLU A 47 26.76 -8.03 0.20
CA GLU A 47 27.66 -9.14 -0.06
C GLU A 47 27.22 -10.03 -1.25
N GLY A 48 26.07 -9.77 -1.84
CA GLY A 48 25.51 -10.56 -2.95
C GLY A 48 24.89 -11.89 -2.53
N ARG A 49 24.68 -12.15 -1.24
CA ARG A 49 24.12 -13.38 -0.70
C ARG A 49 22.60 -13.41 -0.82
N ASP A 50 22.05 -14.61 -0.94
CA ASP A 50 20.61 -14.84 -0.88
C ASP A 50 20.06 -14.59 0.53
N LEU A 51 18.84 -14.09 0.62
CA LEU A 51 18.22 -13.74 1.89
C LEU A 51 16.75 -14.16 1.94
N VAL A 52 16.35 -14.69 3.08
CA VAL A 52 14.95 -14.83 3.49
C VAL A 52 14.70 -13.88 4.64
N GLY A 53 13.91 -12.84 4.41
CA GLY A 53 13.52 -11.86 5.41
C GLY A 53 12.08 -12.04 5.84
N GLN A 54 11.88 -12.42 7.10
CA GLN A 54 10.54 -12.46 7.69
C GLN A 54 10.32 -11.21 8.54
N SER A 55 9.38 -10.36 8.12
CA SER A 55 8.97 -9.19 8.91
C SER A 55 7.62 -8.64 8.43
N HIS A 56 6.91 -7.95 9.31
CA HIS A 56 5.61 -7.36 9.02
C HIS A 56 5.66 -6.25 7.95
N THR A 57 4.50 -5.87 7.42
CA THR A 57 4.36 -4.74 6.49
C THR A 57 4.68 -3.43 7.22
N GLY A 58 5.38 -2.50 6.56
CA GLY A 58 5.77 -1.22 7.17
C GLY A 58 7.10 -1.26 7.94
N SER A 59 7.76 -2.42 8.04
CA SER A 59 9.07 -2.57 8.72
C SER A 59 10.27 -1.94 7.98
N GLY A 60 10.06 -1.42 6.75
CA GLY A 60 11.13 -0.84 5.95
C GLY A 60 11.80 -1.80 4.96
N LYS A 61 11.16 -2.95 4.63
CA LYS A 61 11.67 -3.96 3.69
C LYS A 61 12.07 -3.37 2.33
N THR A 62 11.28 -2.45 1.80
CA THR A 62 11.55 -1.85 0.48
C THR A 62 12.93 -1.19 0.44
N ALA A 63 13.29 -0.41 1.44
CA ALA A 63 14.63 0.18 1.51
C ALA A 63 15.71 -0.87 1.77
N ALA A 64 15.38 -1.96 2.50
CA ALA A 64 16.31 -3.04 2.79
C ALA A 64 16.82 -3.75 1.52
N PHE A 65 15.98 -3.96 0.50
CA PHE A 65 16.44 -4.51 -0.77
C PHE A 65 16.77 -3.46 -1.83
N ALA A 66 16.13 -2.29 -1.81
CA ALA A 66 16.36 -1.26 -2.82
C ALA A 66 17.77 -0.65 -2.74
N LEU A 67 18.29 -0.39 -1.53
CA LEU A 67 19.62 0.19 -1.35
C LEU A 67 20.73 -0.73 -1.89
N PRO A 68 20.79 -2.05 -1.57
CA PRO A 68 21.75 -2.96 -2.17
C PRO A 68 21.63 -3.06 -3.70
N ILE A 69 20.41 -3.16 -4.23
CA ILE A 69 20.18 -3.16 -5.68
C ILE A 69 20.78 -1.89 -6.31
N LEU A 70 20.43 -0.71 -5.79
CA LEU A 70 20.91 0.56 -6.31
C LEU A 70 22.43 0.72 -6.18
N ALA A 71 23.03 0.18 -5.11
CA ALA A 71 24.49 0.21 -4.91
C ALA A 71 25.26 -0.62 -5.94
N GLY A 72 24.67 -1.72 -6.41
CA GLY A 72 25.28 -2.63 -7.39
C GLY A 72 24.90 -2.37 -8.84
N LEU A 73 24.13 -1.30 -9.16
CA LEU A 73 23.66 -1.04 -10.52
C LEU A 73 24.76 -0.46 -11.43
N PRO A 74 25.04 -1.07 -12.60
CA PRO A 74 25.85 -0.48 -13.64
C PRO A 74 24.99 0.53 -14.44
N LEU A 75 24.93 1.77 -13.96
CA LEU A 75 24.04 2.82 -14.45
C LEU A 75 24.27 3.22 -15.93
N GLU A 76 25.43 2.90 -16.48
CA GLU A 76 25.76 3.16 -17.88
C GLU A 76 25.12 2.15 -18.84
N GLN A 77 24.78 0.97 -18.34
CA GLN A 77 24.18 -0.12 -19.11
C GLN A 77 22.68 -0.18 -18.87
N ARG A 78 21.89 0.34 -19.80
CA ARG A 78 20.42 0.27 -19.72
C ARG A 78 19.92 -1.16 -20.06
N GLN A 79 20.20 -2.09 -19.16
CA GLN A 79 19.77 -3.48 -19.22
C GLN A 79 19.07 -3.86 -17.93
N LEU A 80 18.27 -4.91 -17.94
CA LEU A 80 17.55 -5.36 -16.75
C LEU A 80 18.50 -6.04 -15.76
N HIS A 81 18.87 -5.34 -14.70
CA HIS A 81 19.73 -5.88 -13.63
C HIS A 81 18.95 -6.42 -12.44
N ALA A 82 17.80 -5.86 -12.15
CA ALA A 82 16.98 -6.32 -11.05
C ALA A 82 15.50 -6.45 -11.42
N LEU A 83 14.89 -7.53 -10.96
CA LEU A 83 13.47 -7.81 -11.07
C LEU A 83 12.87 -7.86 -9.66
N VAL A 84 11.81 -7.10 -9.40
CA VAL A 84 11.04 -7.17 -8.16
C VAL A 84 9.63 -7.65 -8.49
N LEU A 85 9.24 -8.78 -7.92
CA LEU A 85 7.90 -9.34 -8.03
C LEU A 85 7.07 -8.92 -6.82
N CYS A 86 5.87 -8.41 -7.07
CA CYS A 86 4.92 -8.01 -6.04
C CYS A 86 3.52 -8.57 -6.36
N PRO A 87 2.69 -8.89 -5.35
CA PRO A 87 1.36 -9.47 -5.55
C PRO A 87 0.37 -8.54 -6.24
N THR A 88 0.50 -7.22 -6.05
CA THR A 88 -0.48 -6.24 -6.54
C THR A 88 0.16 -5.09 -7.30
N ARG A 89 -0.63 -4.44 -8.15
CA ARG A 89 -0.22 -3.28 -8.96
C ARG A 89 0.13 -2.08 -8.08
N GLU A 90 -0.65 -1.89 -7.04
CA GLU A 90 -0.49 -0.81 -6.07
C GLU A 90 0.87 -0.94 -5.36
N LEU A 91 1.22 -2.17 -4.93
CA LEU A 91 2.52 -2.42 -4.31
C LEU A 91 3.66 -2.26 -5.31
N CYS A 92 3.50 -2.71 -6.57
CA CYS A 92 4.49 -2.44 -7.62
C CYS A 92 4.75 -0.93 -7.78
N ALA A 93 3.69 -0.12 -7.83
CA ALA A 93 3.81 1.33 -7.96
C ALA A 93 4.47 1.97 -6.72
N GLN A 94 4.14 1.48 -5.52
CA GLN A 94 4.74 1.93 -4.26
C GLN A 94 6.23 1.60 -4.20
N VAL A 95 6.60 0.36 -4.47
CA VAL A 95 8.00 -0.11 -4.50
C VAL A 95 8.81 0.67 -5.53
N ALA A 96 8.30 0.83 -6.75
CA ALA A 96 8.98 1.59 -7.79
C ALA A 96 9.15 3.07 -7.42
N ARG A 97 8.18 3.67 -6.72
CA ARG A 97 8.27 5.03 -6.21
C ARG A 97 9.37 5.17 -5.17
N GLU A 98 9.45 4.22 -4.24
CA GLU A 98 10.47 4.23 -3.19
C GLU A 98 11.88 3.99 -3.76
N ILE A 99 12.04 3.07 -4.72
CA ILE A 99 13.32 2.88 -5.42
C ILE A 99 13.76 4.16 -6.12
N ARG A 100 12.84 4.86 -6.85
CA ARG A 100 13.17 6.15 -7.51
C ARG A 100 13.52 7.25 -6.51
N LYS A 101 12.87 7.25 -5.36
CA LYS A 101 13.11 8.21 -4.29
C LYS A 101 14.50 8.01 -3.67
N LEU A 102 14.89 6.76 -3.40
CA LEU A 102 16.22 6.41 -2.91
C LEU A 102 17.30 6.64 -3.98
N GLY A 103 17.02 6.32 -5.24
CA GLY A 103 17.93 6.51 -6.37
C GLY A 103 17.89 7.89 -7.02
N ARG A 104 17.33 8.91 -6.38
CA ARG A 104 17.11 10.25 -6.98
C ARG A 104 18.38 10.98 -7.41
N ASN A 105 19.52 10.63 -6.82
CA ASN A 105 20.82 11.18 -7.19
C ASN A 105 21.48 10.40 -8.36
N TYR A 106 20.79 9.43 -8.94
CA TYR A 106 21.21 8.70 -10.13
C TYR A 106 20.41 9.18 -11.36
N PRO A 107 20.92 10.15 -12.13
CA PRO A 107 20.14 10.82 -13.20
C PRO A 107 19.72 9.87 -14.33
N SER A 108 20.47 8.79 -14.58
CA SER A 108 20.18 7.80 -15.61
C SER A 108 19.31 6.63 -15.13
N LEU A 109 18.94 6.58 -13.83
CA LEU A 109 18.16 5.48 -13.26
C LEU A 109 16.80 5.30 -13.99
N SER A 110 16.60 4.12 -14.52
CA SER A 110 15.35 3.73 -15.18
C SER A 110 14.68 2.60 -14.41
N VAL A 111 13.51 2.88 -13.83
CA VAL A 111 12.67 1.92 -13.09
C VAL A 111 11.32 1.84 -13.78
N LEU A 112 10.92 0.64 -14.23
CA LEU A 112 9.68 0.40 -14.94
C LEU A 112 8.71 -0.44 -14.09
N VAL A 113 7.45 -0.02 -14.06
CA VAL A 113 6.37 -0.82 -13.48
C VAL A 113 5.73 -1.67 -14.58
N LEU A 114 5.68 -2.99 -14.37
CA LEU A 114 5.05 -3.96 -15.24
C LEU A 114 3.86 -4.59 -14.50
N ALA A 115 2.72 -3.90 -14.55
CA ALA A 115 1.50 -4.35 -13.90
C ALA A 115 0.33 -4.33 -14.90
N GLY A 116 -0.64 -5.19 -14.70
CA GLY A 116 -1.85 -5.23 -15.53
C GLY A 116 -2.68 -3.94 -15.40
N GLY A 117 -3.75 -3.77 -16.21
CA GLY A 117 -4.62 -2.58 -16.18
C GLY A 117 -4.08 -1.37 -16.92
N GLU A 118 -2.81 -1.38 -17.32
CA GLU A 118 -2.23 -0.40 -18.24
C GLU A 118 -2.00 -1.03 -19.63
N PRO A 119 -2.04 -0.24 -20.71
CA PRO A 119 -1.74 -0.74 -22.05
C PRO A 119 -0.35 -1.35 -22.13
N LEU A 120 -0.22 -2.47 -22.81
CA LEU A 120 1.02 -3.23 -22.90
C LEU A 120 2.07 -2.51 -23.78
N ARG A 121 1.62 -1.83 -24.87
CA ARG A 121 2.52 -1.13 -25.80
C ARG A 121 3.47 -0.11 -25.15
N PRO A 122 3.05 0.80 -24.26
CA PRO A 122 3.97 1.73 -23.59
C PRO A 122 5.01 1.02 -22.73
N GLN A 123 4.65 -0.11 -22.11
CA GLN A 123 5.58 -0.93 -21.32
C GLN A 123 6.61 -1.59 -22.23
N ALA A 124 6.20 -2.21 -23.33
CA ALA A 124 7.09 -2.80 -24.32
C ALA A 124 8.08 -1.76 -24.90
N SER A 125 7.57 -0.59 -25.31
CA SER A 125 8.44 0.49 -25.80
C SER A 125 9.42 1.05 -24.74
N ALA A 126 9.08 0.94 -23.46
CA ALA A 126 10.01 1.29 -22.39
C ALA A 126 11.11 0.23 -22.21
N LEU A 127 10.74 -1.05 -22.32
CA LEU A 127 11.68 -2.17 -22.26
C LEU A 127 12.67 -2.13 -23.45
N GLU A 128 12.21 -1.82 -24.65
CA GLU A 128 13.05 -1.65 -25.86
C GLU A 128 14.12 -0.55 -25.67
N ARG A 129 13.79 0.53 -24.95
CA ARG A 129 14.75 1.59 -24.62
C ARG A 129 15.74 1.21 -23.52
N GLY A 130 15.56 0.07 -22.90
CA GLY A 130 16.31 -0.42 -21.76
C GLY A 130 15.89 0.17 -20.41
N VAL A 131 15.83 -0.69 -19.42
CA VAL A 131 15.51 -0.36 -18.03
C VAL A 131 16.46 -1.07 -17.09
N HIS A 132 16.81 -0.44 -15.96
CA HIS A 132 17.70 -1.05 -14.98
C HIS A 132 16.94 -1.97 -14.02
N ILE A 133 15.75 -1.56 -13.61
CA ILE A 133 14.92 -2.27 -12.63
C ILE A 133 13.50 -2.40 -13.18
N ALA A 134 12.97 -3.61 -13.20
CA ALA A 134 11.55 -3.86 -13.43
C ALA A 134 10.88 -4.25 -12.10
N VAL A 135 9.73 -3.65 -11.82
CA VAL A 135 8.87 -3.99 -10.68
C VAL A 135 7.54 -4.44 -11.25
N GLY A 136 7.12 -5.69 -11.01
CA GLY A 136 5.94 -6.19 -11.70
C GLY A 136 5.13 -7.24 -10.94
N THR A 137 3.87 -7.39 -11.40
CA THR A 137 3.02 -8.52 -10.98
C THR A 137 3.35 -9.75 -11.84
N PRO A 138 3.32 -10.97 -11.25
CA PRO A 138 3.72 -12.19 -11.98
C PRO A 138 3.06 -12.36 -13.34
N GLY A 139 1.73 -12.20 -13.43
CA GLY A 139 1.02 -12.37 -14.71
C GLY A 139 1.48 -11.40 -15.80
N ARG A 140 1.72 -10.11 -15.49
CA ARG A 140 2.19 -9.13 -16.47
C ARG A 140 3.66 -9.36 -16.87
N ILE A 141 4.47 -9.85 -15.97
CA ILE A 141 5.85 -10.25 -16.29
C ILE A 141 5.82 -11.40 -17.30
N ILE A 142 4.98 -12.42 -17.10
CA ILE A 142 4.81 -13.53 -18.05
C ILE A 142 4.34 -13.02 -19.40
N ASP A 143 3.32 -12.15 -19.47
CA ASP A 143 2.86 -11.54 -20.72
C ASP A 143 4.01 -10.94 -21.55
N HIS A 144 4.95 -10.25 -20.90
CA HIS A 144 6.10 -9.64 -21.57
C HIS A 144 7.15 -10.67 -21.98
N VAL A 145 7.36 -11.69 -21.16
CA VAL A 145 8.29 -12.79 -21.47
C VAL A 145 7.81 -13.61 -22.67
N GLU A 146 6.54 -14.02 -22.68
CA GLU A 146 5.93 -14.79 -23.77
C GLU A 146 5.92 -14.03 -25.10
N ARG A 147 5.85 -12.69 -25.03
CA ARG A 147 5.94 -11.80 -26.21
C ARG A 147 7.37 -11.48 -26.63
N GLY A 148 8.37 -11.97 -25.89
CA GLY A 148 9.78 -11.67 -26.17
C GLY A 148 10.15 -10.19 -25.97
N THR A 149 9.34 -9.42 -25.26
CA THR A 149 9.60 -7.99 -24.97
C THR A 149 10.39 -7.77 -23.67
N LEU A 150 10.55 -8.81 -22.84
CA LEU A 150 11.34 -8.77 -21.61
C LEU A 150 12.39 -9.89 -21.66
N ASP A 151 13.65 -9.51 -21.60
CA ASP A 151 14.79 -10.41 -21.55
C ASP A 151 15.42 -10.40 -20.14
N PHE A 152 15.65 -11.58 -19.59
CA PHE A 152 16.26 -11.78 -18.28
C PHE A 152 17.75 -12.03 -18.30
N SER A 153 18.38 -12.10 -19.47
CA SER A 153 19.78 -12.54 -19.63
C SER A 153 20.79 -11.78 -18.76
N THR A 154 20.51 -10.51 -18.46
CA THR A 154 21.37 -9.64 -17.66
C THR A 154 20.90 -9.49 -16.21
N THR A 155 19.82 -10.15 -15.80
CA THR A 155 19.27 -10.03 -14.46
C THR A 155 20.19 -10.66 -13.42
N ARG A 156 20.63 -9.89 -12.45
CA ARG A 156 21.52 -10.31 -11.35
C ARG A 156 20.82 -10.45 -10.02
N THR A 157 19.72 -9.75 -9.81
CA THR A 157 18.96 -9.80 -8.56
C THR A 157 17.48 -9.99 -8.84
N VAL A 158 16.86 -10.93 -8.15
CA VAL A 158 15.40 -11.06 -8.08
C VAL A 158 14.92 -10.94 -6.65
N VAL A 159 13.89 -10.13 -6.46
CA VAL A 159 13.22 -9.95 -5.17
C VAL A 159 11.78 -10.39 -5.29
N LEU A 160 11.33 -11.22 -4.35
CA LEU A 160 9.92 -11.52 -4.14
C LEU A 160 9.47 -10.77 -2.89
N ASP A 161 8.70 -9.71 -3.06
CA ASP A 161 8.13 -8.94 -1.94
C ASP A 161 6.70 -9.37 -1.65
N GLU A 162 6.38 -9.59 -0.38
CA GLU A 162 5.13 -10.20 0.07
C GLU A 162 4.88 -11.58 -0.60
N ALA A 163 5.91 -12.45 -0.55
CA ALA A 163 5.89 -13.73 -1.24
C ALA A 163 4.74 -14.64 -0.80
N ASP A 164 4.42 -14.70 0.49
CA ASP A 164 3.26 -15.42 1.04
C ASP A 164 1.95 -14.99 0.35
N ARG A 165 1.76 -13.68 0.18
CA ARG A 165 0.57 -13.14 -0.49
C ARG A 165 0.51 -13.50 -1.98
N MET A 166 1.65 -13.55 -2.67
CA MET A 166 1.66 -14.01 -4.06
C MET A 166 1.17 -15.45 -4.17
N LEU A 167 1.60 -16.33 -3.25
CA LEU A 167 1.14 -17.72 -3.23
C LEU A 167 -0.34 -17.82 -2.85
N ASP A 168 -0.81 -17.08 -1.86
CA ASP A 168 -2.23 -17.03 -1.45
C ASP A 168 -3.16 -16.55 -2.58
N MET A 169 -2.64 -15.68 -3.46
CA MET A 169 -3.39 -15.20 -4.64
C MET A 169 -3.32 -16.14 -5.83
N GLY A 170 -2.72 -17.32 -5.69
CA GLY A 170 -2.63 -18.32 -6.74
C GLY A 170 -1.52 -18.08 -7.76
N PHE A 171 -0.56 -17.20 -7.48
CA PHE A 171 0.55 -16.93 -8.39
C PHE A 171 1.72 -17.92 -8.28
N SER A 172 1.56 -19.04 -7.56
CA SER A 172 2.64 -20.03 -7.36
C SER A 172 3.28 -20.49 -8.67
N GLU A 173 2.47 -20.95 -9.62
CA GLU A 173 2.94 -21.41 -10.91
C GLU A 173 3.61 -20.28 -11.72
N ALA A 174 3.01 -19.09 -11.68
CA ALA A 174 3.53 -17.92 -12.38
C ALA A 174 4.90 -17.48 -11.84
N VAL A 175 5.06 -17.46 -10.52
CA VAL A 175 6.33 -17.13 -9.84
C VAL A 175 7.40 -18.18 -10.20
N GLU A 176 7.06 -19.47 -10.11
CA GLU A 176 8.00 -20.54 -10.50
C GLU A 176 8.38 -20.47 -11.98
N HIS A 177 7.44 -20.16 -12.86
CA HIS A 177 7.71 -20.00 -14.28
C HIS A 177 8.74 -18.90 -14.54
N ILE A 178 8.58 -17.75 -13.89
CA ILE A 178 9.55 -16.64 -13.99
C ILE A 178 10.92 -17.06 -13.43
N LEU A 179 10.95 -17.64 -12.23
CA LEU A 179 12.21 -18.02 -11.57
C LEU A 179 13.03 -19.04 -12.38
N LYS A 180 12.37 -19.93 -13.14
CA LYS A 180 13.01 -20.90 -14.03
C LYS A 180 13.69 -20.26 -15.25
N GLN A 181 13.21 -19.10 -15.70
CA GLN A 181 13.76 -18.40 -16.88
C GLN A 181 14.89 -17.44 -16.52
N LEU A 182 15.02 -17.06 -15.25
CA LEU A 182 16.10 -16.20 -14.78
C LEU A 182 17.46 -16.92 -14.80
N PRO A 183 18.58 -16.20 -15.00
CA PRO A 183 19.92 -16.77 -14.90
C PRO A 183 20.13 -17.52 -13.59
N ARG A 184 20.86 -18.63 -13.62
CA ARG A 184 21.20 -19.39 -12.39
C ARG A 184 22.11 -18.61 -11.47
N ALA A 185 23.07 -17.89 -12.03
CA ALA A 185 23.98 -17.02 -11.28
C ALA A 185 23.30 -15.68 -10.97
N ARG A 186 22.49 -15.67 -9.92
CA ARG A 186 21.77 -14.48 -9.45
C ARG A 186 21.67 -14.50 -7.94
N GLN A 187 21.40 -13.35 -7.37
CA GLN A 187 20.94 -13.19 -6.00
C GLN A 187 19.41 -13.30 -5.96
N THR A 188 18.89 -14.14 -5.07
CA THR A 188 17.44 -14.31 -4.87
C THR A 188 17.05 -13.90 -3.45
N VAL A 189 16.16 -12.95 -3.34
CA VAL A 189 15.72 -12.35 -2.07
C VAL A 189 14.23 -12.60 -1.88
N LEU A 190 13.86 -13.19 -0.76
CA LEU A 190 12.47 -13.43 -0.37
C LEU A 190 12.13 -12.59 0.86
N PHE A 191 11.12 -11.73 0.72
CA PHE A 191 10.48 -11.05 1.86
C PHE A 191 9.05 -11.55 2.02
N SER A 192 8.70 -11.91 3.24
CA SER A 192 7.37 -12.42 3.60
C SER A 192 7.00 -12.00 5.01
N ALA A 193 5.72 -11.87 5.30
CA ALA A 193 5.25 -11.67 6.67
C ALA A 193 5.14 -13.02 7.41
N THR A 194 4.72 -14.07 6.70
CA THR A 194 4.61 -15.43 7.21
C THR A 194 5.56 -16.36 6.46
N PHE A 195 5.89 -17.51 7.06
CA PHE A 195 6.81 -18.47 6.46
C PHE A 195 6.20 -19.88 6.43
N PRO A 196 5.09 -20.09 5.69
CA PRO A 196 4.47 -21.39 5.53
C PRO A 196 5.38 -22.34 4.74
N GLU A 197 5.06 -23.63 4.76
CA GLU A 197 5.83 -24.66 4.07
C GLU A 197 6.00 -24.40 2.56
N SER A 198 5.02 -23.77 1.93
CA SER A 198 5.08 -23.37 0.52
C SER A 198 6.20 -22.34 0.23
N ILE A 199 6.39 -21.36 1.11
CA ILE A 199 7.50 -20.38 1.02
C ILE A 199 8.83 -21.08 1.30
N GLU A 200 8.87 -21.98 2.28
CA GLU A 200 10.08 -22.74 2.57
C GLU A 200 10.49 -23.64 1.40
N ALA A 201 9.52 -24.28 0.74
CA ALA A 201 9.75 -25.09 -0.46
C ALA A 201 10.31 -24.23 -1.61
N LEU A 202 9.73 -23.03 -1.83
CA LEU A 202 10.20 -22.08 -2.83
C LEU A 202 11.66 -21.65 -2.53
N SER A 203 11.95 -21.31 -1.29
CA SER A 203 13.31 -20.95 -0.83
C SER A 203 14.30 -22.08 -1.09
N ARG A 204 13.99 -23.30 -0.65
CA ARG A 204 14.86 -24.48 -0.88
C ARG A 204 15.17 -24.74 -2.35
N ARG A 205 14.23 -24.42 -3.24
CA ARG A 205 14.35 -24.72 -4.68
C ARG A 205 15.09 -23.66 -5.47
N TYR A 206 14.97 -22.38 -5.10
CA TYR A 206 15.44 -21.27 -5.91
C TYR A 206 16.50 -20.38 -5.26
N GLN A 207 16.87 -20.63 -4.00
CA GLN A 207 17.92 -19.90 -3.29
C GLN A 207 19.14 -20.77 -2.98
N GLN A 208 20.29 -20.14 -2.88
CA GLN A 208 21.56 -20.79 -2.54
C GLN A 208 22.01 -20.38 -1.14
N SER A 209 21.93 -21.30 -0.18
CA SER A 209 22.33 -21.06 1.23
C SER A 209 21.86 -19.71 1.78
N PRO A 210 20.56 -19.40 1.72
CA PRO A 210 20.06 -18.08 2.07
C PRO A 210 20.29 -17.76 3.55
N GLN A 211 20.66 -16.52 3.84
CA GLN A 211 20.65 -16.00 5.19
C GLN A 211 19.20 -15.83 5.64
N LYS A 212 18.82 -16.46 6.75
CA LYS A 212 17.50 -16.27 7.34
C LYS A 212 17.56 -15.11 8.34
N VAL A 213 16.77 -14.08 8.09
CA VAL A 213 16.57 -12.94 8.98
C VAL A 213 15.11 -12.96 9.40
N LYS A 214 14.87 -13.21 10.67
CA LYS A 214 13.56 -13.14 11.27
C LYS A 214 13.55 -11.97 12.24
N ILE A 215 12.76 -10.98 11.93
CA ILE A 215 12.43 -9.92 12.87
C ILE A 215 11.06 -10.30 13.43
N ASP A 216 11.09 -10.85 14.63
CA ASP A 216 9.86 -11.03 15.36
C ASP A 216 9.22 -9.64 15.45
N ALA A 217 7.98 -9.54 14.98
CA ALA A 217 7.22 -8.36 15.31
C ALA A 217 7.36 -8.20 16.82
N PRO A 218 7.75 -7.02 17.34
CA PRO A 218 7.51 -6.76 18.75
C PRO A 218 6.08 -7.20 19.01
N PRO A 219 5.77 -7.89 20.13
CA PRO A 219 4.47 -8.50 20.38
C PRO A 219 3.42 -7.53 19.87
N ALA A 220 2.77 -7.89 18.78
CA ALA A 220 2.22 -7.09 17.68
C ALA A 220 2.24 -5.61 18.05
N GLU A 221 2.91 -4.70 17.28
CA GLU A 221 2.78 -3.24 17.51
C GLU A 221 1.30 -2.86 17.38
N THR A 222 0.49 -3.51 18.13
CA THR A 222 -0.83 -3.14 18.57
C THR A 222 -0.70 -2.16 19.75
N HIS A 223 0.56 -1.80 20.15
CA HIS A 223 0.81 -0.67 21.02
C HIS A 223 0.24 0.58 20.35
N GLY A 224 -0.87 1.05 20.88
CA GLY A 224 -1.65 2.14 20.28
C GLY A 224 -2.91 1.68 19.51
N ILE A 225 -3.14 0.38 19.32
CA ILE A 225 -4.41 -0.12 18.75
C ILE A 225 -5.30 -0.67 19.87
N THR A 226 -6.41 -0.01 20.11
CA THR A 226 -7.47 -0.54 20.97
C THR A 226 -8.21 -1.63 20.20
N GLN A 227 -8.08 -2.89 20.62
CA GLN A 227 -8.70 -4.05 19.97
C GLN A 227 -9.97 -4.47 20.71
N LEU A 228 -11.09 -4.35 20.02
CA LEU A 228 -12.42 -4.62 20.56
C LEU A 228 -13.10 -5.77 19.80
N VAL A 229 -13.86 -6.60 20.49
CA VAL A 229 -14.71 -7.62 19.87
C VAL A 229 -16.16 -7.42 20.27
N LEU A 230 -17.02 -7.41 19.27
CA LEU A 230 -18.46 -7.30 19.41
C LEU A 230 -19.13 -8.61 18.99
N ASN A 231 -19.81 -9.27 19.93
CA ASN A 231 -20.62 -10.43 19.59
C ASN A 231 -21.92 -9.97 18.93
N VAL A 232 -22.11 -10.41 17.67
CA VAL A 232 -23.29 -10.02 16.89
C VAL A 232 -23.66 -11.13 15.90
N GLU A 233 -24.94 -11.47 15.85
CA GLU A 233 -25.45 -12.46 14.91
C GLU A 233 -25.47 -11.90 13.48
N PRO A 234 -25.35 -12.75 12.44
CA PRO A 234 -25.19 -12.33 11.06
C PRO A 234 -26.23 -11.31 10.58
N GLU A 235 -27.51 -11.53 10.94
CA GLU A 235 -28.65 -10.67 10.51
C GLU A 235 -28.56 -9.26 11.10
N ARG A 236 -27.84 -9.11 12.20
CA ARG A 236 -27.69 -7.84 12.94
C ARG A 236 -26.39 -7.10 12.61
N LYS A 237 -25.45 -7.71 11.86
CA LYS A 237 -24.15 -7.10 11.55
C LYS A 237 -24.28 -5.74 10.84
N GLY A 238 -25.20 -5.58 9.89
CA GLY A 238 -25.41 -4.32 9.18
C GLY A 238 -25.87 -3.18 10.09
N MET A 239 -26.79 -3.48 11.03
CA MET A 239 -27.22 -2.53 12.06
C MET A 239 -26.08 -2.23 13.05
N ALA A 240 -25.34 -3.26 13.45
CA ALA A 240 -24.19 -3.11 14.35
C ALA A 240 -23.11 -2.20 13.74
N LEU A 241 -22.82 -2.34 12.43
CA LEU A 241 -21.88 -1.48 11.73
C LEU A 241 -22.29 -0.01 11.80
N ARG A 242 -23.56 0.30 11.54
CA ARG A 242 -24.07 1.68 11.64
C ARG A 242 -23.88 2.27 13.04
N ARG A 243 -24.20 1.49 14.10
CA ARG A 243 -24.03 1.90 15.49
C ARG A 243 -22.57 2.10 15.87
N VAL A 244 -21.68 1.23 15.39
CA VAL A 244 -20.24 1.36 15.59
C VAL A 244 -19.71 2.64 14.93
N LEU A 245 -20.07 2.90 13.67
CA LEU A 245 -19.66 4.12 12.97
C LEU A 245 -20.19 5.41 13.64
N LEU A 246 -21.32 5.33 14.36
CA LEU A 246 -21.85 6.44 15.16
C LEU A 246 -21.11 6.62 16.47
N ALA A 247 -20.90 5.52 17.19
CA ALA A 247 -20.36 5.54 18.56
C ALA A 247 -18.85 5.81 18.62
N TYR A 248 -18.11 5.48 17.56
CA TYR A 248 -16.65 5.66 17.51
C TYR A 248 -16.27 6.81 16.57
N PRO A 249 -15.78 7.93 17.11
CA PRO A 249 -15.35 9.06 16.30
C PRO A 249 -14.24 8.68 15.31
N HIS A 250 -14.39 9.07 14.05
CA HIS A 250 -13.41 8.83 13.00
C HIS A 250 -13.55 9.85 11.87
N GLU A 251 -12.45 10.20 11.25
CA GLU A 251 -12.41 10.90 9.94
C GLU A 251 -12.17 9.89 8.81
N SER A 252 -11.52 8.76 9.15
CA SER A 252 -11.21 7.67 8.21
C SER A 252 -11.51 6.30 8.83
N ALA A 253 -12.34 5.51 8.16
CA ALA A 253 -12.65 4.14 8.58
C ALA A 253 -12.50 3.15 7.42
N LEU A 254 -11.89 1.99 7.70
CA LEU A 254 -11.80 0.88 6.77
C LEU A 254 -12.58 -0.32 7.31
N VAL A 255 -13.54 -0.79 6.52
CA VAL A 255 -14.39 -1.93 6.86
C VAL A 255 -14.01 -3.12 5.98
N PHE A 256 -13.63 -4.23 6.61
CA PHE A 256 -13.28 -5.46 5.92
C PHE A 256 -14.44 -6.44 5.87
N ALA A 257 -14.83 -6.87 4.68
CA ALA A 257 -15.76 -7.96 4.45
C ALA A 257 -15.11 -9.05 3.59
N ASN A 258 -15.43 -10.32 3.86
CA ASN A 258 -14.79 -11.44 3.16
C ASN A 258 -15.30 -11.61 1.73
N MET A 259 -16.54 -11.21 1.45
CA MET A 259 -17.20 -11.42 0.16
C MET A 259 -17.55 -10.08 -0.51
N LYS A 260 -17.36 -10.00 -1.85
CA LYS A 260 -17.72 -8.82 -2.62
C LYS A 260 -19.21 -8.44 -2.52
N VAL A 261 -20.08 -9.44 -2.39
CA VAL A 261 -21.54 -9.20 -2.25
C VAL A 261 -21.79 -8.34 -1.01
N HIS A 262 -21.19 -8.70 0.13
CA HIS A 262 -21.32 -7.92 1.36
C HIS A 262 -20.75 -6.51 1.19
N VAL A 263 -19.62 -6.35 0.48
CA VAL A 263 -19.03 -5.03 0.21
C VAL A 263 -20.01 -4.12 -0.52
N VAL A 264 -20.65 -4.63 -1.59
CA VAL A 264 -21.61 -3.86 -2.40
C VAL A 264 -22.91 -3.55 -1.63
N GLU A 265 -23.41 -4.53 -0.87
CA GLU A 265 -24.62 -4.35 -0.04
C GLU A 265 -24.41 -3.31 1.06
N LEU A 266 -23.26 -3.39 1.75
CA LEU A 266 -22.90 -2.43 2.80
C LEU A 266 -22.70 -1.02 2.25
N GLU A 267 -22.06 -0.88 1.08
CA GLU A 267 -21.91 0.42 0.42
C GLU A 267 -23.27 1.04 0.12
N LYS A 268 -24.17 0.29 -0.53
CA LYS A 268 -25.53 0.76 -0.84
C LYS A 268 -26.29 1.16 0.43
N SER A 269 -26.20 0.33 1.47
CA SER A 269 -26.89 0.56 2.74
C SER A 269 -26.40 1.82 3.46
N LEU A 270 -25.06 2.03 3.50
CA LEU A 270 -24.47 3.20 4.16
C LEU A 270 -24.64 4.47 3.32
N ALA A 271 -24.49 4.38 2.00
CA ALA A 271 -24.76 5.51 1.09
C ALA A 271 -26.23 5.97 1.18
N GLY A 272 -27.18 5.01 1.25
CA GLY A 272 -28.61 5.31 1.48
C GLY A 272 -28.88 5.99 2.82
N ALA A 273 -28.04 5.78 3.81
CA ALA A 273 -28.07 6.48 5.10
C ALA A 273 -27.32 7.84 5.08
N GLY A 274 -26.77 8.25 3.93
CA GLY A 274 -26.06 9.52 3.76
C GLY A 274 -24.60 9.51 4.21
N VAL A 275 -24.00 8.31 4.42
CA VAL A 275 -22.59 8.18 4.78
C VAL A 275 -21.71 8.45 3.56
N SER A 276 -20.61 9.21 3.74
CA SER A 276 -19.56 9.31 2.72
C SER A 276 -18.79 7.98 2.66
N VAL A 277 -19.22 7.08 1.80
CA VAL A 277 -18.73 5.71 1.69
C VAL A 277 -18.30 5.38 0.26
N GLY A 278 -17.35 4.48 0.14
CA GLY A 278 -16.97 3.88 -1.13
C GLY A 278 -16.52 2.43 -0.93
N SER A 279 -16.39 1.69 -2.01
CA SER A 279 -16.06 0.27 -1.98
C SER A 279 -14.85 -0.09 -2.83
N LEU A 280 -14.14 -1.18 -2.42
CA LEU A 280 -13.07 -1.79 -3.18
C LEU A 280 -13.26 -3.31 -3.24
N HIS A 281 -13.43 -3.84 -4.43
CA HIS A 281 -13.55 -5.27 -4.71
C HIS A 281 -12.95 -5.65 -6.06
N GLY A 282 -12.84 -6.94 -6.33
CA GLY A 282 -12.13 -7.45 -7.51
C GLY A 282 -12.74 -7.07 -8.87
N ASP A 283 -14.03 -6.75 -8.92
CA ASP A 283 -14.72 -6.43 -10.17
C ASP A 283 -14.54 -4.97 -10.63
N LEU A 284 -13.98 -4.10 -9.77
CA LEU A 284 -13.72 -2.72 -10.15
C LEU A 284 -12.59 -2.65 -11.18
N GLU A 285 -12.81 -1.85 -12.23
CA GLU A 285 -11.75 -1.50 -13.15
C GLU A 285 -10.63 -0.72 -12.45
N GLN A 286 -9.41 -0.79 -12.98
CA GLN A 286 -8.25 -0.15 -12.36
C GLN A 286 -8.45 1.35 -12.15
N PHE A 287 -9.06 2.02 -13.13
CA PHE A 287 -9.36 3.45 -13.02
C PHE A 287 -10.30 3.76 -11.84
N GLU A 288 -11.32 2.93 -11.62
CA GLU A 288 -12.27 3.10 -10.52
C GLU A 288 -11.59 2.86 -9.16
N ARG A 289 -10.71 1.84 -9.08
CA ARG A 289 -9.91 1.57 -7.89
C ARG A 289 -9.00 2.75 -7.54
N ASP A 290 -8.24 3.27 -8.52
CA ASP A 290 -7.34 4.40 -8.34
C ASP A 290 -8.10 5.65 -7.89
N ARG A 291 -9.26 5.90 -8.50
CA ARG A 291 -10.17 6.98 -8.13
C ARG A 291 -10.66 6.85 -6.69
N MET A 292 -11.15 5.67 -6.30
CA MET A 292 -11.66 5.43 -4.95
C MET A 292 -10.57 5.58 -3.90
N LEU A 293 -9.39 5.03 -4.17
CA LEU A 293 -8.23 5.16 -3.29
C LEU A 293 -7.76 6.62 -3.15
N ALA A 294 -7.77 7.38 -4.23
CA ALA A 294 -7.42 8.80 -4.18
C ALA A 294 -8.43 9.58 -3.31
N LYS A 295 -9.74 9.33 -3.50
CA LYS A 295 -10.80 9.95 -2.69
C LYS A 295 -10.71 9.59 -1.21
N PHE A 296 -10.37 8.35 -0.89
CA PHE A 296 -10.21 7.91 0.50
C PHE A 296 -8.96 8.51 1.14
N ARG A 297 -7.81 8.46 0.44
CA ARG A 297 -6.54 9.03 0.94
C ARG A 297 -6.57 10.53 1.16
N ASN A 298 -7.41 11.24 0.43
CA ASN A 298 -7.51 12.69 0.52
C ASN A 298 -8.70 13.19 1.37
N GLY A 299 -9.43 12.28 2.02
CA GLY A 299 -10.51 12.60 2.94
C GLY A 299 -11.84 12.97 2.27
N SER A 300 -12.00 12.77 0.95
CA SER A 300 -13.26 12.98 0.24
C SER A 300 -14.25 11.80 0.39
N THR A 301 -13.75 10.65 0.83
CA THR A 301 -14.53 9.48 1.25
C THR A 301 -14.07 9.12 2.65
N ARG A 302 -15.01 9.03 3.60
CA ARG A 302 -14.69 8.78 5.02
C ARG A 302 -14.66 7.29 5.37
N VAL A 303 -15.55 6.50 4.76
CA VAL A 303 -15.65 5.07 5.02
C VAL A 303 -15.32 4.31 3.74
N LEU A 304 -14.35 3.42 3.80
CA LEU A 304 -14.01 2.52 2.71
C LEU A 304 -14.37 1.09 3.11
N ILE A 305 -15.14 0.38 2.27
CA ILE A 305 -15.46 -1.03 2.49
C ILE A 305 -14.67 -1.85 1.48
N ALA A 306 -13.94 -2.86 1.94
CA ALA A 306 -13.07 -3.61 1.04
C ALA A 306 -13.01 -5.10 1.36
N THR A 307 -12.75 -5.91 0.34
CA THR A 307 -12.27 -7.28 0.54
C THR A 307 -10.77 -7.26 0.81
N ASP A 308 -10.25 -8.30 1.48
CA ASP A 308 -8.80 -8.42 1.75
C ASP A 308 -7.97 -8.29 0.47
N VAL A 309 -8.37 -8.98 -0.60
CA VAL A 309 -7.66 -8.95 -1.88
C VAL A 309 -7.62 -7.53 -2.45
N ALA A 310 -8.72 -6.81 -2.39
CA ALA A 310 -8.81 -5.46 -2.91
C ALA A 310 -8.13 -4.42 -2.00
N ALA A 311 -8.11 -4.66 -0.69
CA ALA A 311 -7.43 -3.81 0.28
C ALA A 311 -5.92 -4.07 0.39
N ARG A 312 -5.41 -5.14 -0.23
CA ARG A 312 -3.97 -5.45 -0.25
C ARG A 312 -3.20 -4.42 -1.07
N GLY A 313 -2.05 -4.02 -0.57
CA GLY A 313 -1.19 -3.03 -1.24
C GLY A 313 -1.73 -1.60 -1.24
N ILE A 314 -2.82 -1.33 -0.53
CA ILE A 314 -3.30 0.04 -0.34
C ILE A 314 -2.32 0.78 0.54
N ASP A 315 -1.76 1.86 0.00
CA ASP A 315 -0.98 2.87 0.74
C ASP A 315 -1.94 3.78 1.52
N VAL A 316 -2.63 3.19 2.50
CA VAL A 316 -3.52 3.89 3.42
C VAL A 316 -3.21 3.37 4.81
N ASP A 317 -2.52 4.19 5.56
CA ASP A 317 -2.07 3.91 6.92
C ASP A 317 -2.53 5.01 7.87
N SER A 318 -2.47 4.72 9.17
CA SER A 318 -2.88 5.65 10.24
C SER A 318 -4.36 6.01 10.20
N LEU A 319 -5.21 5.03 9.87
CA LEU A 319 -6.66 5.19 9.96
C LEU A 319 -7.11 5.30 11.41
N ASP A 320 -8.21 6.02 11.64
CA ASP A 320 -8.78 6.17 12.99
C ASP A 320 -9.50 4.90 13.43
N LEU A 321 -10.20 4.24 12.49
CA LEU A 321 -11.05 3.08 12.77
C LEU A 321 -10.86 1.98 11.72
N VAL A 322 -10.67 0.76 12.19
CA VAL A 322 -10.75 -0.45 11.37
C VAL A 322 -11.88 -1.32 11.89
N VAL A 323 -12.76 -1.78 11.02
CA VAL A 323 -13.84 -2.71 11.37
C VAL A 323 -13.68 -4.01 10.59
N ASN A 324 -13.48 -5.12 11.29
CA ASN A 324 -13.62 -6.44 10.71
C ASN A 324 -15.12 -6.83 10.76
N TYR A 325 -15.86 -6.48 9.70
CA TYR A 325 -17.27 -6.87 9.56
C TYR A 325 -17.44 -8.39 9.50
N ASP A 326 -16.50 -9.05 8.80
CA ASP A 326 -16.33 -10.49 8.84
C ASP A 326 -14.95 -10.83 9.41
N LEU A 327 -14.91 -11.83 10.29
CA LEU A 327 -13.64 -12.40 10.75
C LEU A 327 -12.84 -12.93 9.55
N PRO A 328 -11.54 -12.68 9.50
CA PRO A 328 -10.70 -13.26 8.46
C PRO A 328 -10.69 -14.79 8.55
N VAL A 329 -10.45 -15.44 7.42
CA VAL A 329 -10.36 -16.91 7.36
C VAL A 329 -9.12 -17.39 8.11
N GLN A 330 -8.00 -16.66 7.97
CA GLN A 330 -6.71 -16.96 8.60
C GLN A 330 -6.42 -15.92 9.69
N PRO A 331 -5.95 -16.31 10.89
CA PRO A 331 -5.64 -15.37 11.97
C PRO A 331 -4.58 -14.32 11.58
N GLU A 332 -3.61 -14.66 10.73
CA GLU A 332 -2.54 -13.76 10.28
C GLU A 332 -3.09 -12.56 9.51
N VAL A 333 -4.18 -12.77 8.76
CA VAL A 333 -4.85 -11.68 8.02
C VAL A 333 -5.43 -10.63 8.98
N TYR A 334 -5.83 -11.04 10.18
CA TYR A 334 -6.30 -10.12 11.22
C TYR A 334 -5.26 -9.05 11.54
N VAL A 335 -4.01 -9.45 11.78
CA VAL A 335 -2.91 -8.54 12.10
C VAL A 335 -2.68 -7.55 10.95
N HIS A 336 -2.76 -8.01 9.69
CA HIS A 336 -2.62 -7.16 8.52
C HIS A 336 -3.77 -6.15 8.37
N ARG A 337 -5.00 -6.53 8.75
CA ARG A 337 -6.15 -5.65 8.72
C ARG A 337 -6.05 -4.55 9.78
N ILE A 338 -5.83 -4.93 11.04
CA ILE A 338 -5.74 -3.95 12.14
C ILE A 338 -4.50 -3.06 12.02
N GLY A 339 -3.42 -3.58 11.42
CA GLY A 339 -2.22 -2.81 11.14
C GLY A 339 -2.41 -1.67 10.11
N ARG A 340 -3.64 -1.35 9.68
CA ARG A 340 -3.97 -0.13 8.93
C ARG A 340 -4.24 1.05 9.86
N THR A 341 -4.35 0.81 11.17
CA THR A 341 -4.47 1.84 12.21
C THR A 341 -3.29 1.77 13.20
N GLY A 342 -3.17 2.72 14.09
CA GLY A 342 -2.16 2.73 15.16
C GLY A 342 -0.71 2.85 14.69
N ARG A 343 -0.43 3.44 13.54
CA ARG A 343 0.93 3.60 12.98
C ARG A 343 1.54 4.97 13.29
N ALA A 344 2.88 5.05 13.21
CA ALA A 344 3.64 6.29 13.37
C ALA A 344 3.39 7.00 14.71
N GLY A 345 3.21 6.25 15.81
CA GLY A 345 2.97 6.80 17.15
C GLY A 345 1.54 7.32 17.38
N LYS A 346 0.62 7.11 16.42
CA LYS A 346 -0.81 7.44 16.60
C LYS A 346 -1.54 6.27 17.27
N THR A 347 -2.60 6.59 18.02
CA THR A 347 -3.55 5.59 18.52
C THR A 347 -4.62 5.30 17.48
N GLY A 348 -5.20 4.11 17.52
CA GLY A 348 -6.29 3.73 16.63
C GLY A 348 -7.20 2.67 17.25
N THR A 349 -8.36 2.47 16.64
CA THR A 349 -9.34 1.49 17.12
C THR A 349 -9.61 0.43 16.07
N ALA A 350 -9.59 -0.84 16.49
CA ALA A 350 -9.99 -1.97 15.68
C ALA A 350 -11.17 -2.69 16.34
N ILE A 351 -12.29 -2.81 15.63
CA ILE A 351 -13.51 -3.48 16.13
C ILE A 351 -13.80 -4.70 15.28
N THR A 352 -13.96 -5.83 15.91
CA THR A 352 -14.17 -7.10 15.22
C THR A 352 -15.56 -7.67 15.55
N PHE A 353 -16.34 -7.94 14.53
CA PHE A 353 -17.62 -8.63 14.68
C PHE A 353 -17.39 -10.14 14.66
N ALA A 354 -17.90 -10.81 15.68
CA ALA A 354 -17.85 -12.26 15.81
C ALA A 354 -19.25 -12.81 16.16
N THR A 355 -19.59 -13.90 15.55
CA THR A 355 -20.78 -14.66 15.94
C THR A 355 -20.48 -15.58 17.12
N SER A 356 -21.53 -16.11 17.75
CA SER A 356 -21.39 -17.09 18.82
C SER A 356 -20.60 -18.35 18.38
N ARG A 357 -20.65 -18.69 17.07
CA ARG A 357 -19.94 -19.85 16.48
C ARG A 357 -18.47 -19.61 16.19
N GLU A 358 -18.02 -18.35 16.19
CA GLU A 358 -16.66 -17.96 15.79
C GLU A 358 -15.70 -17.76 16.96
N GLN A 359 -16.08 -18.18 18.18
CA GLN A 359 -15.28 -17.98 19.38
C GLN A 359 -13.89 -18.67 19.32
N GLU A 360 -13.79 -19.82 18.67
CA GLU A 360 -12.50 -20.49 18.50
C GLU A 360 -11.55 -19.71 17.59
N LYS A 361 -12.07 -19.03 16.56
CA LYS A 361 -11.26 -18.12 15.73
C LYS A 361 -10.77 -16.92 16.54
N ILE A 362 -11.61 -16.37 17.43
CA ILE A 362 -11.19 -15.28 18.33
C ILE A 362 -10.06 -15.75 19.23
N LYS A 363 -10.14 -16.94 19.85
CA LYS A 363 -9.06 -17.49 20.67
C LYS A 363 -7.77 -17.67 19.86
N SER A 364 -7.87 -18.13 18.61
CA SER A 364 -6.70 -18.27 17.72
C SER A 364 -6.03 -16.91 17.44
N ILE A 365 -6.83 -15.85 17.25
CA ILE A 365 -6.34 -14.48 17.09
C ILE A 365 -5.67 -13.98 18.37
N GLU A 366 -6.31 -14.17 19.53
CA GLU A 366 -5.75 -13.80 20.84
C GLU A 366 -4.42 -14.51 21.11
N HIS A 367 -4.33 -15.79 20.76
CA HIS A 367 -3.09 -16.56 20.87
C HIS A 367 -2.00 -15.98 19.93
N LEU A 368 -2.34 -15.68 18.68
CA LEU A 368 -1.40 -15.13 17.70
C LEU A 368 -0.90 -13.73 18.10
N THR A 369 -1.79 -12.87 18.59
CA THR A 369 -1.47 -11.50 18.98
C THR A 369 -0.87 -11.40 20.39
N SER A 370 -0.92 -12.49 21.16
CA SER A 370 -0.56 -12.53 22.58
C SER A 370 -1.28 -11.47 23.43
N LEU A 371 -2.42 -10.96 22.95
CA LEU A 371 -3.23 -9.95 23.60
C LEU A 371 -4.71 -10.37 23.60
N PRO A 372 -5.42 -10.25 24.75
CA PRO A 372 -6.84 -10.48 24.78
C PRO A 372 -7.59 -9.37 24.04
N LEU A 373 -8.63 -9.74 23.31
CA LEU A 373 -9.55 -8.77 22.71
C LEU A 373 -10.59 -8.33 23.77
N THR A 374 -10.73 -7.02 23.95
CA THR A 374 -11.71 -6.48 24.90
C THR A 374 -13.12 -6.67 24.33
N ARG A 375 -13.95 -7.41 25.06
CA ARG A 375 -15.36 -7.64 24.68
C ARG A 375 -16.18 -6.39 24.98
N ILE A 376 -16.95 -5.95 23.99
CA ILE A 376 -17.86 -4.82 24.12
C ILE A 376 -19.30 -5.23 23.82
N SER A 377 -20.24 -4.50 24.42
CA SER A 377 -21.65 -4.57 24.07
C SER A 377 -21.95 -3.74 22.83
N LEU A 378 -23.01 -4.13 22.11
CA LEU A 378 -23.49 -3.32 20.99
C LEU A 378 -23.84 -1.91 21.49
N PRO A 379 -23.28 -0.84 20.88
CA PRO A 379 -23.62 0.52 21.26
C PRO A 379 -25.13 0.74 21.25
N ALA A 380 -25.61 1.52 22.23
CA ALA A 380 -27.05 1.83 22.37
C ALA A 380 -27.60 2.40 21.05
N PRO A 381 -28.89 2.16 20.75
CA PRO A 381 -29.53 2.91 19.66
C PRO A 381 -29.48 4.38 20.01
N VAL A 382 -28.98 5.19 19.12
CA VAL A 382 -29.11 6.65 19.23
C VAL A 382 -30.51 6.99 18.73
N GLU A 383 -31.28 7.81 19.43
CA GLU A 383 -32.66 8.13 19.08
C GLU A 383 -32.75 8.75 17.67
N ALA A 384 -33.85 8.50 16.97
CA ALA A 384 -33.93 8.71 15.51
C ALA A 384 -33.77 10.15 15.04
N GLU A 385 -33.94 11.14 15.89
CA GLU A 385 -33.80 12.56 15.57
C GLU A 385 -32.35 13.08 15.68
N ASP A 386 -31.54 12.49 16.58
CA ASP A 386 -30.10 12.84 16.76
C ASP A 386 -29.15 12.00 15.86
N THR A 387 -29.64 10.92 15.25
CA THR A 387 -28.81 9.92 14.57
C THR A 387 -28.38 10.30 13.17
N ALA A 388 -29.09 11.20 12.52
CA ALA A 388 -28.85 11.49 11.11
C ALA A 388 -27.57 12.34 10.87
N GLU A 389 -27.25 13.27 11.77
CA GLU A 389 -26.13 14.19 11.58
C GLU A 389 -24.74 13.55 11.65
N PRO A 390 -24.37 12.73 12.64
CA PRO A 390 -23.01 12.17 12.70
C PRO A 390 -22.72 11.20 11.54
N LEU A 391 -23.71 10.39 11.10
CA LEU A 391 -23.53 9.51 9.93
C LEU A 391 -23.52 10.32 8.63
N ARG A 392 -24.34 11.36 8.54
CA ARG A 392 -24.41 12.28 7.40
C ARG A 392 -23.31 13.32 7.37
N ARG A 393 -22.38 13.29 8.34
CA ARG A 393 -21.25 14.22 8.31
C ARG A 393 -20.56 14.13 6.96
N ALA A 394 -20.70 15.16 6.16
CA ALA A 394 -20.08 15.26 4.86
C ALA A 394 -18.56 15.10 5.01
N ALA A 395 -17.92 14.56 4.00
CA ALA A 395 -16.46 14.57 3.93
C ALA A 395 -15.98 16.01 4.02
N SER A 396 -14.92 16.23 4.82
CA SER A 396 -14.33 17.57 4.98
C SER A 396 -13.72 18.09 3.69
N MET A 397 -13.34 17.16 2.81
CA MET A 397 -12.68 17.45 1.54
C MET A 397 -13.53 17.00 0.35
N SER A 398 -13.32 17.62 -0.78
CA SER A 398 -13.87 17.24 -2.09
C SER A 398 -12.73 17.04 -3.10
N THR A 399 -12.84 16.05 -3.96
CA THR A 399 -11.79 15.75 -4.97
C THR A 399 -12.14 16.39 -6.30
N LEU A 400 -11.25 17.21 -6.82
CA LEU A 400 -11.27 17.70 -8.18
C LEU A 400 -10.28 16.90 -9.04
N LYS A 401 -10.74 16.48 -10.24
CA LYS A 401 -9.90 15.85 -11.25
C LYS A 401 -9.56 16.87 -12.33
N ILE A 402 -8.29 16.97 -12.63
CA ILE A 402 -7.72 17.85 -13.66
C ILE A 402 -7.24 16.97 -14.81
N ALA A 403 -7.69 17.21 -16.05
CA ALA A 403 -7.26 16.47 -17.25
C ALA A 403 -5.84 16.87 -17.70
N GLY A 404 -4.90 16.92 -16.78
CA GLY A 404 -3.51 17.25 -17.00
C GLY A 404 -2.61 16.58 -15.96
N GLY A 405 -1.55 15.92 -16.40
CA GLY A 405 -0.67 15.14 -15.56
C GLY A 405 0.83 15.32 -15.91
N ARG A 406 1.64 14.30 -15.60
CA ARG A 406 3.09 14.33 -15.85
C ARG A 406 3.43 14.53 -17.32
N LYS A 407 2.68 13.93 -18.25
CA LYS A 407 2.90 14.11 -19.69
C LYS A 407 2.71 15.55 -20.15
N GLN A 408 1.84 16.29 -19.47
CA GLN A 408 1.67 17.73 -19.68
C GLN A 408 2.62 18.59 -18.82
N LYS A 409 3.56 17.93 -18.10
CA LYS A 409 4.54 18.55 -17.18
C LYS A 409 3.87 19.30 -16.02
N VAL A 410 2.67 18.90 -15.59
CA VAL A 410 1.99 19.44 -14.41
C VAL A 410 2.67 18.91 -13.16
N ARG A 411 2.93 19.78 -12.18
CA ARG A 411 3.51 19.48 -10.89
C ARG A 411 2.55 19.89 -9.76
N PRO A 412 2.67 19.32 -8.55
CA PRO A 412 1.82 19.72 -7.42
C PRO A 412 1.85 21.23 -7.15
N GLY A 413 3.03 21.85 -7.20
CA GLY A 413 3.17 23.30 -7.02
C GLY A 413 2.45 24.14 -8.07
N ASP A 414 2.32 23.66 -9.32
CA ASP A 414 1.59 24.38 -10.38
C ASP A 414 0.09 24.42 -10.06
N ILE A 415 -0.48 23.33 -9.50
CA ILE A 415 -1.89 23.24 -9.08
C ILE A 415 -2.11 24.07 -7.81
N LEU A 416 -1.22 23.94 -6.82
CA LEU A 416 -1.29 24.72 -5.59
C LEU A 416 -1.26 26.22 -5.91
N GLY A 417 -0.29 26.67 -6.73
CA GLY A 417 -0.18 28.06 -7.13
C GLY A 417 -1.41 28.59 -7.90
N ALA A 418 -2.05 27.73 -8.72
CA ALA A 418 -3.26 28.12 -9.44
C ALA A 418 -4.48 28.29 -8.48
N LEU A 419 -4.49 27.55 -7.35
CA LEU A 419 -5.56 27.65 -6.35
C LEU A 419 -5.31 28.77 -5.32
N THR A 420 -4.07 28.98 -4.90
CA THR A 420 -3.73 29.90 -3.81
C THR A 420 -3.15 31.25 -4.28
N GLY A 421 -2.82 31.39 -5.58
CA GLY A 421 -2.38 32.64 -6.17
C GLY A 421 -3.49 33.67 -6.33
N GLU A 422 -3.15 34.88 -6.82
CA GLU A 422 -4.10 35.99 -6.99
C GLU A 422 -5.39 35.59 -7.75
N ALA A 423 -5.27 34.73 -8.76
CA ALA A 423 -6.42 34.27 -9.55
C ALA A 423 -7.26 33.19 -8.83
N GLY A 424 -6.68 32.44 -7.90
CA GLY A 424 -7.33 31.34 -7.18
C GLY A 424 -7.96 31.78 -5.88
N GLY A 425 -7.27 32.62 -5.12
CA GLY A 425 -7.76 33.26 -3.91
C GLY A 425 -8.04 32.33 -2.71
N LEU A 426 -7.68 31.05 -2.77
CA LEU A 426 -7.90 30.11 -1.67
C LEU A 426 -6.77 30.16 -0.64
N ALA A 427 -7.09 29.92 0.62
CA ALA A 427 -6.06 29.70 1.63
C ALA A 427 -5.33 28.37 1.38
N ALA A 428 -4.03 28.32 1.65
CA ALA A 428 -3.26 27.07 1.47
C ALA A 428 -3.80 25.93 2.35
N ALA A 429 -4.40 26.24 3.50
CA ALA A 429 -5.04 25.28 4.39
C ALA A 429 -6.29 24.61 3.78
N ASP A 430 -6.92 25.24 2.78
CA ASP A 430 -8.07 24.68 2.06
C ASP A 430 -7.66 23.71 0.95
N VAL A 431 -6.38 23.61 0.65
CA VAL A 431 -5.84 22.70 -0.38
C VAL A 431 -5.16 21.52 0.30
N GLY A 432 -5.77 20.36 0.15
CA GLY A 432 -5.27 19.10 0.69
C GLY A 432 -4.32 18.39 -0.28
N LYS A 433 -4.35 17.07 -0.26
CA LYS A 433 -3.44 16.22 -1.02
C LYS A 433 -3.59 16.42 -2.53
N ILE A 434 -2.45 16.54 -3.23
CA ILE A 434 -2.39 16.62 -4.69
C ILE A 434 -1.67 15.37 -5.19
N GLU A 435 -2.34 14.58 -6.04
CA GLU A 435 -1.79 13.37 -6.66
C GLU A 435 -1.68 13.56 -8.16
N ILE A 436 -0.46 13.42 -8.72
CA ILE A 436 -0.21 13.58 -10.16
C ILE A 436 -0.05 12.21 -10.81
N HIS A 437 -0.91 11.91 -11.74
CA HIS A 437 -0.83 10.74 -12.64
C HIS A 437 -0.27 11.15 -14.01
N ASP A 438 -0.12 10.22 -14.93
CA ASP A 438 0.50 10.49 -16.23
C ASP A 438 -0.33 11.47 -17.08
N ASN A 439 -1.66 11.28 -17.12
CA ASN A 439 -2.57 12.04 -17.98
C ASN A 439 -3.53 12.95 -17.21
N PHE A 440 -3.61 12.84 -15.89
CA PHE A 440 -4.52 13.61 -15.04
C PHE A 440 -3.92 13.83 -13.66
N ALA A 441 -4.53 14.69 -12.88
CA ALA A 441 -4.20 14.91 -11.47
C ALA A 441 -5.48 14.96 -10.63
N TYR A 442 -5.38 14.54 -9.36
CA TYR A 442 -6.39 14.79 -8.34
C TYR A 442 -5.89 15.84 -7.37
N VAL A 443 -6.77 16.74 -6.95
CA VAL A 443 -6.53 17.67 -5.85
C VAL A 443 -7.72 17.65 -4.90
N ALA A 444 -7.42 17.51 -3.61
CA ALA A 444 -8.41 17.69 -2.57
C ALA A 444 -8.52 19.16 -2.21
N VAL A 445 -9.74 19.63 -2.01
CA VAL A 445 -10.04 20.98 -1.51
C VAL A 445 -11.09 20.89 -0.42
N SER A 446 -11.08 21.80 0.54
CA SER A 446 -12.12 21.88 1.56
C SER A 446 -13.49 21.94 0.90
N THR A 447 -14.45 21.15 1.39
CA THR A 447 -15.79 21.07 0.80
C THR A 447 -16.50 22.43 0.72
N SER A 448 -16.26 23.32 1.72
CA SER A 448 -16.78 24.68 1.79
C SER A 448 -16.35 25.56 0.62
N VAL A 449 -15.15 25.36 0.07
CA VAL A 449 -14.58 26.17 -1.03
C VAL A 449 -14.58 25.42 -2.38
N CYS A 450 -15.15 24.23 -2.45
CA CYS A 450 -15.08 23.35 -3.62
C CYS A 450 -15.62 24.03 -4.89
N SER A 451 -16.77 24.73 -4.81
CA SER A 451 -17.37 25.43 -5.96
C SER A 451 -16.47 26.55 -6.47
N SER A 452 -15.85 27.31 -5.59
CA SER A 452 -14.89 28.37 -5.93
C SER A 452 -13.62 27.78 -6.57
N ALA A 453 -13.07 26.71 -5.98
CA ALA A 453 -11.91 25.98 -6.52
C ALA A 453 -12.18 25.44 -7.93
N LEU A 454 -13.33 24.79 -8.13
CA LEU A 454 -13.73 24.26 -9.43
C LEU A 454 -13.83 25.37 -10.49
N LYS A 455 -14.46 26.49 -10.14
CA LYS A 455 -14.59 27.65 -11.04
C LYS A 455 -13.21 28.22 -11.37
N SER A 456 -12.38 28.46 -10.37
CA SER A 456 -11.02 29.02 -10.55
C SER A 456 -10.16 28.16 -11.46
N LEU A 457 -10.10 26.84 -11.22
CA LEU A 457 -9.32 25.92 -12.05
C LEU A 457 -9.87 25.75 -13.47
N SER A 458 -11.20 25.81 -13.65
CA SER A 458 -11.85 25.66 -14.97
C SER A 458 -11.66 26.88 -15.87
N THR A 459 -11.65 28.08 -15.30
CA THR A 459 -11.49 29.33 -16.04
C THR A 459 -10.03 29.80 -16.12
N GLY A 460 -9.24 29.42 -15.10
CA GLY A 460 -7.84 29.79 -14.96
C GLY A 460 -6.88 28.99 -15.83
N ARG A 461 -5.60 29.17 -15.55
CA ARG A 461 -4.51 28.45 -16.22
C ARG A 461 -3.61 27.80 -15.19
N ILE A 462 -3.29 26.52 -15.40
CA ILE A 462 -2.27 25.80 -14.65
C ILE A 462 -1.02 25.77 -15.54
N LYS A 463 0.07 26.40 -15.10
CA LYS A 463 1.31 26.51 -15.89
C LYS A 463 1.08 27.07 -17.32
N GLY A 464 0.25 28.09 -17.43
CA GLY A 464 -0.07 28.75 -18.70
C GLY A 464 -1.06 28.02 -19.61
N LYS A 465 -1.54 26.80 -19.23
CA LYS A 465 -2.49 25.99 -20.00
C LYS A 465 -3.83 25.89 -19.30
N ARG A 466 -4.90 25.76 -20.09
CA ARG A 466 -6.23 25.41 -19.57
C ARG A 466 -6.41 23.89 -19.59
N PHE A 467 -7.06 23.37 -18.57
CA PHE A 467 -7.41 21.96 -18.44
C PHE A 467 -8.88 21.81 -18.11
N VAL A 468 -9.48 20.69 -18.53
CA VAL A 468 -10.83 20.33 -18.10
C VAL A 468 -10.71 19.90 -16.63
N VAL A 469 -11.57 20.47 -15.78
CA VAL A 469 -11.64 20.15 -14.35
C VAL A 469 -13.03 19.66 -14.00
N THR A 470 -13.13 18.57 -13.31
CA THR A 470 -14.40 17.96 -12.90
C THR A 470 -14.40 17.64 -11.42
N LEU A 471 -15.56 17.76 -10.77
CA LEU A 471 -15.77 17.27 -9.42
C LEU A 471 -15.98 15.76 -9.47
N GLU A 472 -15.18 15.02 -8.72
CA GLU A 472 -15.32 13.57 -8.54
C GLU A 472 -16.37 13.31 -7.45
N LYS A 473 -17.56 12.89 -7.88
CA LYS A 473 -18.66 12.52 -6.99
C LYS A 473 -18.48 11.15 -6.38
#